data_b783c1746341bbed3b5bfec7526d15db
#
_entry.id   b783c1746341bbed3b5bfec7526d15db
#
_cell.length_a   1.000
_cell.length_b   1.000
_cell.length_c   1.000
_cell.angle_alpha   90.00
_cell.angle_beta   90.00
_cell.angle_gamma   90.00
#
_symmetry.space_group_name_H-M   'P 1'
#
loop_
_entity.id
_entity.type
_entity.pdbx_description
1 polymer ?
#
loop_
_entity_poly.entity_id
_entity_poly.type
_entity_poly.pdbx_seq_one_letter_code
_entity_poly.pdbx_strand_id
1 'polypeptide(L)'
;MKIKIFYSHKEELWNSWSHAVGILLGVAFGALFLYLCFTHGNGWATAGIILYLVGMLGSYIASTVYHALSAWSPWKERLRKWDHAAIYWHIAGSYSPITLIALRHEGYWGWTLFCFVWLCAIVGTITSFHKLKAHSNLETLVYIGMGMSVLVAFKPLIDAVSPATVIWIIAEGVCYITGALFYTL
;
A
#
# COMPACT_ATOMS: atom_id res chain seq x y z
N MET A 1 -29.32 7.74 14.20
CA MET A 1 -28.30 7.66 13.14
C MET A 1 -28.38 6.25 12.53
N LYS A 2 -28.73 6.08 11.24
CA LYS A 2 -28.78 4.75 10.61
C LYS A 2 -27.34 4.30 10.38
N ILE A 3 -26.92 3.26 11.09
CA ILE A 3 -25.60 2.65 10.88
C ILE A 3 -25.67 1.88 9.56
N LYS A 4 -24.82 2.24 8.60
CA LYS A 4 -24.66 1.49 7.37
C LYS A 4 -23.77 0.28 7.65
N ILE A 5 -24.34 -0.91 7.66
CA ILE A 5 -23.59 -2.18 7.72
C ILE A 5 -23.16 -2.49 6.28
N PHE A 6 -21.85 -2.44 6.02
CA PHE A 6 -21.28 -2.69 4.69
C PHE A 6 -20.94 -4.15 4.47
N TYR A 7 -20.58 -4.88 5.55
CA TYR A 7 -20.11 -6.25 5.52
C TYR A 7 -20.89 -7.12 6.49
N SER A 8 -21.10 -8.38 6.15
CA SER A 8 -21.60 -9.39 7.07
C SER A 8 -20.57 -9.67 8.18
N HIS A 9 -21.00 -10.25 9.29
CA HIS A 9 -20.08 -10.59 10.39
C HIS A 9 -18.96 -11.56 9.96
N LYS A 10 -19.25 -12.47 9.02
CA LYS A 10 -18.25 -13.40 8.47
C LYS A 10 -17.20 -12.67 7.63
N GLU A 11 -17.63 -11.75 6.78
CA GLU A 11 -16.71 -10.93 5.96
C GLU A 11 -15.82 -10.06 6.83
N GLU A 12 -16.37 -9.38 7.85
CA GLU A 12 -15.59 -8.61 8.82
C GLU A 12 -14.51 -9.48 9.49
N LEU A 13 -14.88 -10.69 9.90
CA LEU A 13 -13.96 -11.62 10.54
C LEU A 13 -12.84 -12.06 9.59
N TRP A 14 -13.17 -12.46 8.37
CA TRP A 14 -12.17 -12.87 7.37
C TRP A 14 -11.23 -11.72 6.97
N ASN A 15 -11.78 -10.52 6.78
CA ASN A 15 -10.99 -9.34 6.49
C ASN A 15 -10.02 -9.02 7.64
N SER A 16 -10.52 -9.02 8.88
CA SER A 16 -9.67 -8.79 10.05
C SER A 16 -8.53 -9.82 10.16
N TRP A 17 -8.84 -11.12 10.05
CA TRP A 17 -7.84 -12.18 10.18
C TRP A 17 -6.81 -12.19 9.05
N SER A 18 -7.23 -11.98 7.80
CA SER A 18 -6.30 -11.94 6.66
C SER A 18 -5.27 -10.82 6.81
N HIS A 19 -5.72 -9.63 7.23
CA HIS A 19 -4.81 -8.51 7.48
C HIS A 19 -3.94 -8.72 8.74
N ALA A 20 -4.46 -9.36 9.79
CA ALA A 20 -3.66 -9.71 10.97
C ALA A 20 -2.51 -10.68 10.63
N VAL A 21 -2.76 -11.68 9.77
CA VAL A 21 -1.70 -12.54 9.23
C VAL A 21 -0.68 -11.71 8.44
N GLY A 22 -1.14 -10.74 7.65
CA GLY A 22 -0.28 -9.79 6.94
C GLY A 22 0.63 -8.99 7.88
N ILE A 23 0.14 -8.58 9.06
CA ILE A 23 0.97 -7.92 10.08
C ILE A 23 2.09 -8.84 10.56
N LEU A 24 1.76 -10.10 10.91
CA LEU A 24 2.76 -11.06 11.40
C LEU A 24 3.84 -11.32 10.36
N LEU A 25 3.46 -11.57 9.11
CA LEU A 25 4.40 -11.76 8.00
C LEU A 25 5.22 -10.49 7.75
N GLY A 26 4.57 -9.32 7.77
CA GLY A 26 5.23 -8.04 7.58
C GLY A 26 6.27 -7.72 8.66
N VAL A 27 6.00 -8.06 9.92
CA VAL A 27 6.98 -7.91 11.00
C VAL A 27 8.15 -8.88 10.80
N ALA A 28 7.88 -10.15 10.49
CA ALA A 28 8.92 -11.17 10.32
C ALA A 28 9.85 -10.84 9.14
N PHE A 29 9.28 -10.58 7.95
CA PHE A 29 10.07 -10.21 6.77
C PHE A 29 10.66 -8.81 6.88
N GLY A 30 9.97 -7.88 7.53
CA GLY A 30 10.47 -6.54 7.79
C GLY A 30 11.73 -6.55 8.65
N ALA A 31 11.77 -7.37 9.71
CA ALA A 31 12.96 -7.55 10.52
C ALA A 31 14.14 -8.09 9.69
N LEU A 32 13.89 -9.09 8.82
CA LEU A 32 14.90 -9.63 7.90
C LEU A 32 15.38 -8.53 6.93
N PHE A 33 14.49 -7.77 6.31
CA PHE A 33 14.87 -6.72 5.36
C PHE A 33 15.70 -5.62 6.03
N LEU A 34 15.33 -5.19 7.23
CA LEU A 34 16.12 -4.22 7.99
C LEU A 34 17.49 -4.79 8.37
N TYR A 35 17.56 -6.04 8.80
CA TYR A 35 18.85 -6.70 9.06
C TYR A 35 19.75 -6.69 7.82
N LEU A 36 19.21 -7.05 6.65
CA LEU A 36 19.95 -7.02 5.38
C LEU A 36 20.39 -5.59 4.99
N CYS A 37 19.54 -4.60 5.22
CA CYS A 37 19.89 -3.20 4.97
C CYS A 37 21.01 -2.70 5.87
N PHE A 38 21.03 -3.09 7.15
CA PHE A 38 22.08 -2.69 8.09
C PHE A 38 23.41 -3.41 7.85
N THR A 39 23.37 -4.64 7.35
CA THR A 39 24.58 -5.45 7.15
C THR A 39 25.18 -5.33 5.75
N HIS A 40 24.36 -5.15 4.72
CA HIS A 40 24.78 -5.18 3.31
C HIS A 40 24.30 -3.97 2.49
N GLY A 41 23.43 -3.15 3.05
CA GLY A 41 22.82 -2.02 2.38
C GLY A 41 23.51 -0.70 2.66
N ASN A 42 22.76 0.35 2.39
CA ASN A 42 23.16 1.72 2.68
C ASN A 42 21.97 2.51 3.25
N GLY A 43 22.17 3.78 3.62
CA GLY A 43 21.12 4.61 4.19
C GLY A 43 19.88 4.76 3.31
N TRP A 44 20.02 4.71 1.99
CA TRP A 44 18.87 4.78 1.05
C TRP A 44 18.08 3.47 1.03
N ALA A 45 18.76 2.33 1.11
CA ALA A 45 18.11 1.03 1.25
C ALA A 45 17.31 0.97 2.55
N THR A 46 17.93 1.40 3.65
CA THR A 46 17.26 1.47 4.96
C THR A 46 16.04 2.39 4.92
N ALA A 47 16.17 3.59 4.36
CA ALA A 47 15.05 4.53 4.22
C ALA A 47 13.91 3.95 3.36
N GLY A 48 14.23 3.35 2.22
CA GLY A 48 13.26 2.72 1.34
C GLY A 48 12.48 1.60 2.04
N ILE A 49 13.18 0.73 2.78
CA ILE A 49 12.54 -0.36 3.53
C ILE A 49 11.73 0.17 4.72
N ILE A 50 12.18 1.18 5.44
CA ILE A 50 11.38 1.79 6.52
C ILE A 50 10.07 2.36 5.97
N LEU A 51 10.12 3.11 4.87
CA LEU A 51 8.92 3.67 4.24
C LEU A 51 7.97 2.57 3.73
N TYR A 52 8.51 1.49 3.17
CA TYR A 52 7.73 0.31 2.79
C TYR A 52 7.02 -0.29 4.00
N LEU A 53 7.73 -0.53 5.10
CA LEU A 53 7.16 -1.12 6.31
C LEU A 53 6.11 -0.21 6.95
N VAL A 54 6.33 1.09 6.99
CA VAL A 54 5.35 2.06 7.49
C VAL A 54 4.06 2.01 6.66
N GLY A 55 4.16 2.00 5.33
CA GLY A 55 2.99 1.89 4.43
C GLY A 55 2.25 0.56 4.59
N MET A 56 2.98 -0.54 4.51
CA MET A 56 2.43 -1.90 4.58
C MET A 56 1.82 -2.22 5.95
N LEU A 57 2.58 -2.07 7.02
CA LEU A 57 2.09 -2.35 8.37
C LEU A 57 0.98 -1.38 8.78
N GLY A 58 1.12 -0.10 8.42
CA GLY A 58 0.08 0.90 8.66
C GLY A 58 -1.25 0.52 8.00
N SER A 59 -1.21 0.04 6.75
CA SER A 59 -2.39 -0.44 6.02
C SER A 59 -2.99 -1.68 6.69
N TYR A 60 -2.20 -2.71 6.97
CA TYR A 60 -2.71 -3.93 7.60
C TYR A 60 -3.26 -3.68 9.01
N ILE A 61 -2.61 -2.82 9.81
CA ILE A 61 -3.11 -2.46 11.14
C ILE A 61 -4.43 -1.69 11.03
N ALA A 62 -4.51 -0.68 10.14
CA ALA A 62 -5.73 0.10 9.96
C ALA A 62 -6.91 -0.79 9.56
N SER A 63 -6.69 -1.70 8.60
CA SER A 63 -7.71 -2.63 8.13
C SER A 63 -8.11 -3.65 9.20
N THR A 64 -7.13 -4.27 9.87
CA THR A 64 -7.41 -5.22 10.96
C THR A 64 -8.26 -4.59 12.06
N VAL A 65 -7.89 -3.39 12.51
CA VAL A 65 -8.63 -2.70 13.59
C VAL A 65 -10.01 -2.26 13.10
N TYR A 66 -10.13 -1.74 11.87
CA TYR A 66 -11.42 -1.37 11.30
C TYR A 66 -12.38 -2.58 11.24
N HIS A 67 -11.92 -3.71 10.71
CA HIS A 67 -12.75 -4.90 10.55
C HIS A 67 -13.04 -5.64 11.87
N ALA A 68 -12.12 -5.61 12.83
CA ALA A 68 -12.33 -6.19 14.16
C ALA A 68 -13.36 -5.43 15.01
N LEU A 69 -13.59 -4.14 14.74
CA LEU A 69 -14.53 -3.35 15.51
C LEU A 69 -15.98 -3.68 15.14
N SER A 70 -16.83 -3.72 16.19
CA SER A 70 -18.28 -3.85 16.02
C SER A 70 -18.83 -2.74 15.11
N ALA A 71 -19.80 -3.10 14.25
CA ALA A 71 -20.52 -2.15 13.40
C ALA A 71 -21.22 -1.02 14.20
N TRP A 72 -21.47 -1.25 15.48
CA TRP A 72 -22.10 -0.27 16.38
C TRP A 72 -21.10 0.65 17.07
N SER A 73 -19.80 0.45 16.86
CA SER A 73 -18.78 1.30 17.47
C SER A 73 -18.82 2.72 16.92
N PRO A 74 -18.76 3.76 17.78
CA PRO A 74 -18.67 5.15 17.33
C PRO A 74 -17.39 5.46 16.55
N TRP A 75 -16.37 4.59 16.65
CA TRP A 75 -15.09 4.71 15.95
C TRP A 75 -15.09 4.08 14.56
N LYS A 76 -16.08 3.21 14.24
CA LYS A 76 -16.12 2.45 12.98
C LYS A 76 -15.99 3.34 11.74
N GLU A 77 -16.71 4.45 11.67
CA GLU A 77 -16.68 5.38 10.54
C GLU A 77 -15.32 6.11 10.41
N ARG A 78 -14.70 6.47 11.54
CA ARG A 78 -13.38 7.10 11.53
C ARG A 78 -12.30 6.11 11.11
N LEU A 79 -12.37 4.87 11.58
CA LEU A 79 -11.43 3.82 11.20
C LEU A 79 -11.59 3.41 9.74
N ARG A 80 -12.80 3.45 9.19
CA ARG A 80 -13.02 3.26 7.76
C ARG A 80 -12.23 4.28 6.91
N LYS A 81 -12.18 5.54 7.35
CA LYS A 81 -11.40 6.57 6.65
C LYS A 81 -9.90 6.27 6.72
N TRP A 82 -9.41 5.80 7.84
CA TRP A 82 -8.02 5.37 7.98
C TRP A 82 -7.70 4.14 7.14
N ASP A 83 -8.60 3.15 7.11
CA ASP A 83 -8.48 1.96 6.27
C ASP A 83 -8.32 2.31 4.78
N HIS A 84 -9.18 3.20 4.26
CA HIS A 84 -9.07 3.69 2.87
C HIS A 84 -7.81 4.55 2.64
N ALA A 85 -7.49 5.47 3.55
CA ALA A 85 -6.30 6.31 3.44
C ALA A 85 -5.02 5.48 3.43
N ALA A 86 -4.97 4.40 4.20
CA ALA A 86 -3.80 3.55 4.33
C ALA A 86 -3.49 2.75 3.05
N ILE A 87 -4.44 2.57 2.12
CA ILE A 87 -4.18 1.98 0.80
C ILE A 87 -3.20 2.85 0.02
N TYR A 88 -3.38 4.17 0.02
CA TYR A 88 -2.44 5.09 -0.62
C TYR A 88 -1.03 4.98 -0.03
N TRP A 89 -0.93 4.86 1.29
CA TRP A 89 0.35 4.69 1.99
C TRP A 89 1.01 3.36 1.67
N HIS A 90 0.21 2.30 1.52
CA HIS A 90 0.72 0.99 1.12
C HIS A 90 1.35 1.06 -0.28
N ILE A 91 0.65 1.66 -1.24
CA ILE A 91 1.16 1.83 -2.62
C ILE A 91 2.43 2.70 -2.60
N ALA A 92 2.43 3.87 -1.97
CA ALA A 92 3.60 4.73 -1.91
C ALA A 92 4.77 4.06 -1.18
N GLY A 93 4.48 3.28 -0.13
CA GLY A 93 5.45 2.47 0.60
C GLY A 93 6.11 1.44 -0.30
N SER A 94 5.33 0.66 -1.09
CA SER A 94 5.87 -0.37 -1.98
C SER A 94 6.77 0.22 -3.09
N TYR A 95 6.50 1.44 -3.52
CA TYR A 95 7.36 2.17 -4.45
C TYR A 95 8.69 2.63 -3.84
N SER A 96 8.75 2.82 -2.52
CA SER A 96 9.93 3.42 -1.88
C SER A 96 11.21 2.61 -2.07
N PRO A 97 11.26 1.28 -1.94
CA PRO A 97 12.45 0.50 -2.28
C PRO A 97 12.81 0.59 -3.78
N ILE A 98 11.82 0.52 -4.66
CA ILE A 98 12.03 0.59 -6.12
C ILE A 98 12.67 1.92 -6.48
N THR A 99 12.16 3.02 -5.97
CA THR A 99 12.59 4.37 -6.33
C THR A 99 13.89 4.79 -5.66
N LEU A 100 14.09 4.43 -4.37
CA LEU A 100 15.25 4.87 -3.59
C LEU A 100 16.44 3.90 -3.66
N ILE A 101 16.23 2.65 -4.14
CA ILE A 101 17.31 1.68 -4.28
C ILE A 101 17.59 1.46 -5.77
N ALA A 102 16.61 0.95 -6.54
CA ALA A 102 16.82 0.55 -7.91
C ALA A 102 16.93 1.75 -8.86
N LEU A 103 15.96 2.66 -8.83
CA LEU A 103 15.85 3.77 -9.79
C LEU A 103 16.59 5.04 -9.36
N ARG A 104 17.20 5.09 -8.18
CA ARG A 104 17.80 6.30 -7.65
C ARG A 104 18.90 6.90 -8.55
N HIS A 105 19.63 6.06 -9.24
CA HIS A 105 20.71 6.44 -10.14
C HIS A 105 20.33 6.45 -11.62
N GLU A 106 19.06 6.13 -11.93
CA GLU A 106 18.52 6.08 -13.28
C GLU A 106 17.95 7.46 -13.69
N GLY A 107 18.82 8.46 -13.76
CA GLY A 107 18.44 9.83 -14.09
C GLY A 107 17.43 10.40 -13.08
N TYR A 108 16.34 10.96 -13.58
CA TYR A 108 15.29 11.57 -12.75
C TYR A 108 14.18 10.60 -12.33
N TRP A 109 14.16 9.35 -12.84
CA TRP A 109 13.03 8.45 -12.69
C TRP A 109 12.72 8.07 -11.23
N GLY A 110 13.75 7.77 -10.44
CA GLY A 110 13.55 7.40 -9.03
C GLY A 110 12.86 8.53 -8.25
N TRP A 111 13.37 9.75 -8.34
CA TRP A 111 12.81 10.88 -7.60
C TRP A 111 11.45 11.33 -8.12
N THR A 112 11.23 11.30 -9.44
CA THR A 112 9.94 11.67 -10.04
C THR A 112 8.82 10.74 -9.57
N LEU A 113 9.05 9.42 -9.65
CA LEU A 113 8.07 8.44 -9.19
C LEU A 113 7.89 8.51 -7.66
N PHE A 114 8.97 8.64 -6.89
CA PHE A 114 8.88 8.80 -5.45
C PHE A 114 8.01 9.99 -5.05
N CYS A 115 8.30 11.15 -5.57
CA CYS A 115 7.52 12.36 -5.28
C CYS A 115 6.07 12.22 -5.74
N PHE A 116 5.82 11.64 -6.91
CA PHE A 116 4.48 11.44 -7.45
C PHE A 116 3.63 10.55 -6.53
N VAL A 117 4.10 9.35 -6.16
CA VAL A 117 3.29 8.44 -5.35
C VAL A 117 3.07 8.94 -3.92
N TRP A 118 4.07 9.60 -3.31
CA TRP A 118 3.93 10.19 -1.98
C TRP A 118 3.02 11.42 -1.98
N LEU A 119 3.06 12.24 -3.04
CA LEU A 119 2.09 13.34 -3.21
C LEU A 119 0.67 12.79 -3.35
N CYS A 120 0.47 11.76 -4.17
CA CYS A 120 -0.81 11.07 -4.27
C CYS A 120 -1.27 10.50 -2.91
N ALA A 121 -0.35 9.94 -2.11
CA ALA A 121 -0.68 9.43 -0.78
C ALA A 121 -1.16 10.54 0.18
N ILE A 122 -0.52 11.70 0.16
CA ILE A 122 -0.93 12.86 0.95
C ILE A 122 -2.32 13.35 0.50
N VAL A 123 -2.51 13.60 -0.80
CA VAL A 123 -3.78 14.07 -1.36
C VAL A 123 -4.89 13.04 -1.13
N GLY A 124 -4.60 11.75 -1.36
CA GLY A 124 -5.53 10.65 -1.12
C GLY A 124 -5.96 10.56 0.33
N THR A 125 -5.06 10.74 1.28
CA THR A 125 -5.38 10.80 2.71
C THR A 125 -6.34 11.96 3.00
N ILE A 126 -6.03 13.16 2.53
CA ILE A 126 -6.89 14.34 2.73
C ILE A 126 -8.29 14.09 2.16
N THR A 127 -8.38 13.54 0.94
CA THR A 127 -9.68 13.26 0.30
C THR A 127 -10.47 12.18 1.02
N SER A 128 -9.84 11.14 1.54
CA SER A 128 -10.49 10.09 2.34
C SER A 128 -11.12 10.65 3.61
N PHE A 129 -10.52 11.66 4.24
CA PHE A 129 -11.10 12.30 5.42
C PHE A 129 -12.22 13.29 5.10
N HIS A 130 -12.20 13.93 3.93
CA HIS A 130 -13.20 14.95 3.57
C HIS A 130 -14.37 14.41 2.73
N LYS A 131 -14.14 13.47 1.81
CA LYS A 131 -15.11 13.10 0.77
C LYS A 131 -15.36 11.59 0.62
N LEU A 132 -15.00 10.78 1.61
CA LEU A 132 -15.16 9.34 1.52
C LEU A 132 -16.63 8.96 1.26
N LYS A 133 -16.89 8.35 0.11
CA LYS A 133 -18.18 7.75 -0.26
C LYS A 133 -18.19 6.26 0.11
N ALA A 134 -19.37 5.65 0.12
CA ALA A 134 -19.52 4.23 0.42
C ALA A 134 -18.77 3.32 -0.57
N HIS A 135 -18.85 3.63 -1.85
CA HIS A 135 -18.07 3.06 -2.94
C HIS A 135 -17.67 4.21 -3.85
N SER A 136 -16.39 4.34 -4.12
CA SER A 136 -15.85 5.39 -4.97
C SER A 136 -14.99 4.78 -6.07
N ASN A 137 -15.60 4.58 -7.25
CA ASN A 137 -14.86 4.12 -8.44
C ASN A 137 -13.67 5.05 -8.75
N LEU A 138 -13.80 6.35 -8.40
CA LEU A 138 -12.71 7.30 -8.58
C LEU A 138 -11.50 6.98 -7.67
N GLU A 139 -11.74 6.61 -6.41
CA GLU A 139 -10.64 6.20 -5.51
C GLU A 139 -9.95 4.96 -6.05
N THR A 140 -10.71 3.96 -6.48
CA THR A 140 -10.15 2.74 -7.10
C THR A 140 -9.34 3.06 -8.35
N LEU A 141 -9.81 3.96 -9.21
CA LEU A 141 -9.05 4.40 -10.39
C LEU A 141 -7.75 5.12 -10.01
N VAL A 142 -7.76 5.92 -8.96
CA VAL A 142 -6.54 6.58 -8.46
C VAL A 142 -5.56 5.55 -7.90
N TYR A 143 -6.01 4.55 -7.13
CA TYR A 143 -5.16 3.46 -6.66
C TYR A 143 -4.51 2.71 -7.81
N ILE A 144 -5.31 2.31 -8.82
CA ILE A 144 -4.80 1.62 -10.03
C ILE A 144 -3.80 2.52 -10.77
N GLY A 145 -4.12 3.80 -10.97
CA GLY A 145 -3.23 4.77 -11.61
C GLY A 145 -1.90 4.93 -10.88
N MET A 146 -1.92 4.99 -9.55
CA MET A 146 -0.70 5.01 -8.73
C MET A 146 0.10 3.72 -8.93
N GLY A 147 -0.54 2.55 -8.80
CA GLY A 147 0.13 1.26 -8.95
C GLY A 147 0.71 1.04 -10.34
N MET A 148 0.06 1.56 -11.40
CA MET A 148 0.52 1.45 -12.79
C MET A 148 1.56 2.51 -13.17
N SER A 149 1.82 3.51 -12.34
CA SER A 149 2.75 4.60 -12.66
C SER A 149 4.18 4.13 -12.91
N VAL A 150 4.59 2.97 -12.39
CA VAL A 150 5.90 2.37 -12.67
C VAL A 150 6.12 2.09 -14.17
N LEU A 151 5.06 1.91 -14.95
CA LEU A 151 5.15 1.63 -16.38
C LEU A 151 5.80 2.77 -17.18
N VAL A 152 5.74 4.03 -16.69
CA VAL A 152 6.41 5.16 -17.37
C VAL A 152 7.94 5.08 -17.24
N ALA A 153 8.44 4.35 -16.24
CA ALA A 153 9.86 4.10 -16.01
C ALA A 153 10.20 2.61 -16.15
N PHE A 154 9.39 1.83 -16.90
CA PHE A 154 9.56 0.39 -16.97
C PHE A 154 10.89 -0.01 -17.58
N LYS A 155 11.33 0.67 -18.66
CA LYS A 155 12.64 0.38 -19.28
C LYS A 155 13.81 0.68 -18.30
N PRO A 156 13.95 1.86 -17.69
CA PRO A 156 14.95 2.07 -16.64
C PRO A 156 14.89 1.03 -15.52
N LEU A 157 13.69 0.59 -15.14
CA LEU A 157 13.52 -0.40 -14.08
C LEU A 157 14.09 -1.76 -14.48
N ILE A 158 13.74 -2.29 -15.65
CA ILE A 158 14.27 -3.60 -16.09
C ILE A 158 15.78 -3.59 -16.34
N ASP A 159 16.34 -2.43 -16.67
CA ASP A 159 17.79 -2.27 -16.85
C ASP A 159 18.52 -2.22 -15.47
N ALA A 160 17.82 -1.76 -14.41
CA ALA A 160 18.39 -1.56 -13.08
C ALA A 160 18.27 -2.77 -12.14
N VAL A 161 17.36 -3.72 -12.42
CA VAL A 161 17.09 -4.84 -11.49
C VAL A 161 17.23 -6.20 -12.15
N SER A 162 17.36 -7.26 -11.36
CA SER A 162 17.43 -8.62 -11.88
C SER A 162 16.10 -9.05 -12.52
N PRO A 163 16.10 -9.97 -13.51
CA PRO A 163 14.87 -10.52 -14.09
C PRO A 163 13.93 -11.12 -13.03
N ALA A 164 14.46 -11.73 -11.99
CA ALA A 164 13.67 -12.28 -10.88
C ALA A 164 12.90 -11.15 -10.15
N THR A 165 13.53 -10.00 -9.94
CA THR A 165 12.87 -8.83 -9.32
C THR A 165 11.73 -8.32 -10.21
N VAL A 166 11.93 -8.26 -11.54
CA VAL A 166 10.88 -7.86 -12.49
C VAL A 166 9.67 -8.80 -12.40
N ILE A 167 9.92 -10.13 -12.34
CA ILE A 167 8.84 -11.13 -12.21
C ILE A 167 8.03 -10.88 -10.93
N TRP A 168 8.68 -10.62 -9.80
CA TRP A 168 7.98 -10.33 -8.54
C TRP A 168 7.18 -9.03 -8.59
N ILE A 169 7.70 -7.97 -9.20
CA ILE A 169 6.97 -6.70 -9.39
C ILE A 169 5.73 -6.91 -10.27
N ILE A 170 5.86 -7.70 -11.36
CA ILE A 170 4.71 -8.03 -12.22
C ILE A 170 3.69 -8.86 -11.44
N ALA A 171 4.13 -9.86 -10.68
CA ALA A 171 3.23 -10.70 -9.87
C ALA A 171 2.46 -9.88 -8.83
N GLU A 172 3.13 -8.94 -8.14
CA GLU A 172 2.50 -7.99 -7.22
C GLU A 172 1.44 -7.15 -7.95
N GLY A 173 1.78 -6.58 -9.12
CA GLY A 173 0.86 -5.79 -9.93
C GLY A 173 -0.37 -6.58 -10.37
N VAL A 174 -0.21 -7.84 -10.77
CA VAL A 174 -1.34 -8.73 -11.14
C VAL A 174 -2.23 -9.00 -9.93
N CYS A 175 -1.66 -9.33 -8.78
CA CYS A 175 -2.43 -9.54 -7.55
C CYS A 175 -3.19 -8.28 -7.15
N TYR A 176 -2.54 -7.12 -7.24
CA TYR A 176 -3.14 -5.84 -6.91
C TYR A 176 -4.33 -5.49 -7.82
N ILE A 177 -4.17 -5.60 -9.14
CA ILE A 177 -5.25 -5.34 -10.10
C ILE A 177 -6.40 -6.33 -9.89
N THR A 178 -6.10 -7.60 -9.66
CA THR A 178 -7.11 -8.62 -9.37
C THR A 178 -7.91 -8.27 -8.11
N GLY A 179 -7.22 -7.87 -7.05
CA GLY A 179 -7.88 -7.40 -5.82
C GLY A 179 -8.76 -6.16 -6.05
N ALA A 180 -8.28 -5.18 -6.83
CA ALA A 180 -9.05 -3.98 -7.17
C ALA A 180 -10.31 -4.32 -7.99
N LEU A 181 -10.25 -5.31 -8.90
CA LEU A 181 -11.41 -5.78 -9.64
C LEU A 181 -12.46 -6.42 -8.71
N PHE A 182 -12.05 -7.29 -7.79
CA PHE A 182 -12.95 -7.88 -6.80
C PHE A 182 -13.58 -6.84 -5.87
N TYR A 183 -12.86 -5.76 -5.58
CA TYR A 183 -13.40 -4.66 -4.76
C TYR A 183 -14.50 -3.87 -5.48
N THR A 184 -14.52 -3.84 -6.81
CA THR A 184 -15.51 -3.10 -7.62
C THR A 184 -16.74 -3.93 -8.01
N LEU A 185 -16.70 -5.25 -7.84
CA LEU A 185 -17.83 -6.17 -8.11
C LEU A 185 -18.75 -6.28 -6.90
#